data_86df8b9b73ae2439a3930adff9df3a7a
#
_entry.id   86df8b9b73ae2439a3930adff9df3a7a
#
_cell.length_a   1.000
_cell.length_b   1.000
_cell.length_c   1.000
_cell.angle_alpha   90.00
_cell.angle_beta   90.00
_cell.angle_gamma   90.00
#
_symmetry.space_group_name_H-M   'P 1'
#
loop_
_entity.id
_entity.type
_entity.pdbx_description
1 polymer ?
#
loop_
_entity_poly.entity_id
_entity_poly.type
_entity_poly.pdbx_seq_one_letter_code
_entity_poly.pdbx_strand_id
1 'polypeptide(L)'
;KSIWNRINPADENNMCSWAMRCLLIQDGKQLILIDNGMGDKQDAKFYSYYYLHGNDTLKGSLARHGFTVDDITDVFLSHLHFDHCGGSIQWNKDHTSFEPVFKNATYHIHEAHWHEALHPNVREKASFLKENIVPIQECGHLNLFGDTFRVHPEMDFMVSMGHTNSMVIPHIRYKNTTVAFMADLIPSAGHIPPNYVMGY
;
A
#
# COMPACT_ATOMS: atom_id res chain seq x y z
N LYS A 1 16.24 23.15 -0.36
CA LYS A 1 15.50 23.34 0.90
C LYS A 1 14.50 24.50 0.83
N SER A 2 14.85 25.67 0.31
CA SER A 2 13.95 26.86 0.31
C SER A 2 12.62 26.64 -0.41
N ILE A 3 12.54 25.74 -1.42
CA ILE A 3 11.36 25.52 -2.23
C ILE A 3 10.39 24.57 -1.52
N TRP A 4 10.83 23.40 -1.07
CA TRP A 4 9.98 22.33 -0.55
C TRP A 4 9.92 22.28 0.99
N ASN A 5 10.92 22.84 1.70
CA ASN A 5 11.02 22.76 3.16
C ASN A 5 9.83 23.38 3.91
N ARG A 6 9.10 24.29 3.25
CA ARG A 6 7.89 24.91 3.83
C ARG A 6 6.71 23.94 3.90
N ILE A 7 6.67 22.98 2.96
CA ILE A 7 5.54 22.02 2.82
C ILE A 7 5.92 20.67 3.42
N ASN A 8 7.16 20.23 3.20
CA ASN A 8 7.75 19.01 3.77
C ASN A 8 9.02 19.40 4.53
N PRO A 9 8.90 19.91 5.78
CA PRO A 9 10.06 20.38 6.54
C PRO A 9 11.02 19.22 6.84
N ALA A 10 12.30 19.45 6.59
CA ALA A 10 13.35 18.48 6.87
C ALA A 10 14.17 18.87 8.11
N ASP A 11 14.68 17.87 8.81
CA ASP A 11 15.62 18.01 9.91
C ASP A 11 17.03 18.46 9.44
N GLU A 12 18.00 18.49 10.37
CA GLU A 12 19.39 18.83 10.08
C GLU A 12 20.07 17.84 9.11
N ASN A 13 19.63 16.59 9.07
CA ASN A 13 20.14 15.55 8.18
C ASN A 13 19.44 15.53 6.81
N ASN A 14 18.58 16.51 6.54
CA ASN A 14 17.79 16.59 5.32
C ASN A 14 16.74 15.47 5.17
N MET A 15 16.28 14.94 6.30
CA MET A 15 15.25 13.90 6.37
C MET A 15 13.90 14.52 6.74
N CYS A 16 12.82 14.07 6.13
CA CYS A 16 11.46 14.44 6.52
C CYS A 16 10.67 13.19 6.90
N SER A 17 9.82 13.31 7.93
CA SER A 17 8.99 12.20 8.39
C SER A 17 7.77 12.02 7.48
N TRP A 18 7.56 10.77 7.06
CA TRP A 18 6.41 10.35 6.27
C TRP A 18 5.66 9.25 7.00
N ALA A 19 4.37 9.13 6.75
CA ALA A 19 3.56 8.06 7.31
C ALA A 19 3.02 7.19 6.17
N MET A 20 3.26 5.89 6.24
CA MET A 20 2.62 4.89 5.37
C MET A 20 1.15 4.73 5.80
N ARG A 21 0.27 5.60 5.28
CA ARG A 21 -1.15 5.61 5.65
C ARG A 21 -1.92 4.61 4.83
N CYS A 22 -2.58 3.69 5.52
CA CYS A 22 -3.54 2.77 4.95
C CYS A 22 -4.96 3.31 5.19
N LEU A 23 -5.92 2.94 4.35
CA LEU A 23 -7.31 3.34 4.51
C LEU A 23 -8.19 2.11 4.77
N LEU A 24 -8.90 2.08 5.90
CA LEU A 24 -9.90 1.06 6.19
C LEU A 24 -11.30 1.59 5.86
N ILE A 25 -12.04 0.83 5.07
CA ILE A 25 -13.44 1.08 4.72
C ILE A 25 -14.28 -0.01 5.35
N GLN A 26 -15.31 0.41 6.10
CA GLN A 26 -16.30 -0.51 6.68
C GLN A 26 -17.67 -0.25 6.09
N ASP A 27 -18.29 -1.29 5.52
CA ASP A 27 -19.69 -1.31 5.16
C ASP A 27 -20.33 -2.63 5.57
N GLY A 28 -21.17 -2.57 6.58
CA GLY A 28 -21.75 -3.77 7.20
C GLY A 28 -20.68 -4.73 7.70
N LYS A 29 -20.59 -5.91 7.06
CA LYS A 29 -19.61 -6.95 7.38
C LYS A 29 -18.37 -6.89 6.48
N GLN A 30 -18.39 -6.08 5.43
CA GLN A 30 -17.24 -5.93 4.54
C GLN A 30 -16.24 -4.94 5.14
N LEU A 31 -14.99 -5.36 5.26
CA LEU A 31 -13.87 -4.54 5.71
C LEU A 31 -12.79 -4.56 4.63
N ILE A 32 -12.69 -3.45 3.89
CA ILE A 32 -11.73 -3.29 2.80
C ILE A 32 -10.56 -2.46 3.31
N LEU A 33 -9.37 -3.04 3.28
CA LEU A 33 -8.12 -2.35 3.60
C LEU A 33 -7.41 -1.95 2.31
N ILE A 34 -7.20 -0.65 2.11
CA ILE A 34 -6.40 -0.12 0.99
C ILE A 34 -4.97 0.08 1.46
N ASP A 35 -4.04 -0.62 0.84
CA ASP A 35 -2.62 -0.75 1.18
C ASP A 35 -2.39 -1.24 2.62
N ASN A 36 -1.18 -1.67 2.94
CA ASN A 36 -0.88 -2.24 4.25
C ASN A 36 0.54 -1.98 4.76
N GLY A 37 1.25 -1.05 4.12
CA GLY A 37 2.55 -0.60 4.57
C GLY A 37 3.68 -1.59 4.26
N MET A 38 4.81 -1.37 4.92
CA MET A 38 6.07 -2.08 4.65
C MET A 38 6.13 -3.48 5.30
N GLY A 39 5.29 -3.74 6.31
CA GLY A 39 5.39 -4.97 7.11
C GLY A 39 6.62 -4.99 8.01
N ASP A 40 6.92 -6.18 8.55
CA ASP A 40 7.94 -6.39 9.58
C ASP A 40 8.88 -7.59 9.30
N LYS A 41 8.80 -8.17 8.08
CA LYS A 41 9.52 -9.41 7.74
C LYS A 41 10.94 -9.23 7.22
N GLN A 42 11.31 -8.02 6.80
CA GLN A 42 12.62 -7.72 6.25
C GLN A 42 13.69 -7.68 7.37
N ASP A 43 14.95 -7.77 6.99
CA ASP A 43 16.04 -7.73 7.96
C ASP A 43 16.32 -6.31 8.49
N ALA A 44 17.09 -6.23 9.56
CA ALA A 44 17.45 -4.97 10.21
C ALA A 44 18.23 -4.04 9.27
N LYS A 45 19.01 -4.59 8.34
CA LYS A 45 19.76 -3.80 7.36
C LYS A 45 18.81 -3.11 6.39
N PHE A 46 17.79 -3.81 5.89
CA PHE A 46 16.77 -3.22 5.03
C PHE A 46 16.09 -2.06 5.73
N TYR A 47 15.58 -2.26 6.96
CA TYR A 47 14.88 -1.21 7.68
C TYR A 47 15.79 -0.03 8.07
N SER A 48 17.09 -0.24 8.22
CA SER A 48 18.02 0.84 8.54
C SER A 48 18.11 1.93 7.48
N TYR A 49 17.74 1.65 6.23
CA TYR A 49 17.70 2.64 5.15
C TYR A 49 16.51 3.60 5.25
N TYR A 50 15.46 3.23 5.98
CA TYR A 50 14.20 3.99 6.04
C TYR A 50 14.01 4.73 7.36
N TYR A 51 14.88 4.54 8.34
CA TYR A 51 14.85 5.21 9.64
C TYR A 51 13.47 5.15 10.31
N LEU A 52 12.87 3.95 10.36
CA LEU A 52 11.55 3.75 10.94
C LEU A 52 11.49 4.29 12.37
N HIS A 53 10.46 5.05 12.70
CA HIS A 53 10.29 5.70 14.00
C HIS A 53 8.81 5.80 14.37
N GLY A 54 8.53 6.12 15.63
CA GLY A 54 7.17 6.11 16.18
C GLY A 54 6.75 4.71 16.62
N ASN A 55 5.57 4.63 17.23
CA ASN A 55 5.03 3.40 17.82
C ASN A 55 3.74 2.93 17.11
N ASP A 56 3.33 3.61 16.04
CA ASP A 56 2.13 3.24 15.31
C ASP A 56 2.40 2.05 14.38
N THR A 57 1.53 1.05 14.47
CA THR A 57 1.54 -0.12 13.59
C THR A 57 0.15 -0.31 13.00
N LEU A 58 0.04 -0.99 11.87
CA LEU A 58 -1.24 -1.30 11.25
C LEU A 58 -2.10 -2.16 12.19
N LYS A 59 -1.53 -3.23 12.76
CA LYS A 59 -2.22 -4.11 13.75
C LYS A 59 -2.70 -3.31 14.96
N GLY A 60 -1.86 -2.43 15.50
CA GLY A 60 -2.22 -1.54 16.62
C GLY A 60 -3.32 -0.54 16.25
N SER A 61 -3.30 -0.01 15.02
CA SER A 61 -4.33 0.89 14.52
C SER A 61 -5.67 0.19 14.35
N LEU A 62 -5.70 -1.01 13.78
CA LEU A 62 -6.90 -1.84 13.70
C LEU A 62 -7.48 -2.13 15.08
N ALA A 63 -6.64 -2.55 16.02
CA ALA A 63 -7.05 -2.86 17.40
C ALA A 63 -7.68 -1.66 18.13
N ARG A 64 -7.14 -0.44 17.94
CA ARG A 64 -7.74 0.79 18.50
C ARG A 64 -9.16 1.06 18.00
N HIS A 65 -9.51 0.52 16.83
CA HIS A 65 -10.86 0.63 16.24
C HIS A 65 -11.71 -0.63 16.43
N GLY A 66 -11.25 -1.60 17.22
CA GLY A 66 -11.99 -2.82 17.56
C GLY A 66 -11.87 -3.92 16.50
N PHE A 67 -10.88 -3.84 15.60
CA PHE A 67 -10.65 -4.82 14.55
C PHE A 67 -9.33 -5.56 14.74
N THR A 68 -9.26 -6.75 14.16
CA THR A 68 -8.07 -7.55 14.02
C THR A 68 -7.72 -7.74 12.53
N VAL A 69 -6.57 -8.32 12.24
CA VAL A 69 -6.22 -8.67 10.85
C VAL A 69 -7.14 -9.74 10.26
N ASP A 70 -7.73 -10.59 11.11
CA ASP A 70 -8.65 -11.66 10.69
C ASP A 70 -10.05 -11.15 10.33
N ASP A 71 -10.40 -9.92 10.70
CA ASP A 71 -11.67 -9.28 10.35
C ASP A 71 -11.65 -8.68 8.94
N ILE A 72 -10.47 -8.46 8.36
CA ILE A 72 -10.34 -7.90 7.01
C ILE A 72 -10.84 -8.90 5.99
N THR A 73 -11.81 -8.47 5.17
CA THR A 73 -12.43 -9.29 4.12
C THR A 73 -11.77 -9.09 2.75
N ASP A 74 -11.23 -7.91 2.53
CA ASP A 74 -10.64 -7.50 1.26
C ASP A 74 -9.40 -6.64 1.50
N VAL A 75 -8.32 -6.95 0.82
CA VAL A 75 -7.12 -6.11 0.71
C VAL A 75 -7.04 -5.59 -0.71
N PHE A 76 -7.13 -4.28 -0.90
CA PHE A 76 -7.04 -3.63 -2.19
C PHE A 76 -5.69 -2.91 -2.29
N LEU A 77 -4.79 -3.42 -3.14
CA LEU A 77 -3.45 -2.86 -3.29
C LEU A 77 -3.41 -1.85 -4.43
N SER A 78 -3.05 -0.61 -4.10
CA SER A 78 -2.89 0.47 -5.07
C SER A 78 -1.79 0.12 -6.08
N HIS A 79 -0.67 -0.38 -5.55
CA HIS A 79 0.45 -0.93 -6.30
C HIS A 79 1.33 -1.81 -5.39
N LEU A 80 2.36 -2.45 -5.95
CA LEU A 80 3.11 -3.51 -5.27
C LEU A 80 4.52 -3.09 -4.85
N HIS A 81 4.80 -1.81 -4.68
CA HIS A 81 6.01 -1.39 -4.00
C HIS A 81 5.99 -1.86 -2.54
N PHE A 82 7.17 -2.14 -2.01
CA PHE A 82 7.32 -2.81 -0.71
C PHE A 82 6.67 -2.07 0.47
N ASP A 83 6.55 -0.75 0.39
CA ASP A 83 5.95 0.11 1.42
C ASP A 83 4.43 0.23 1.32
N HIS A 84 3.82 -0.34 0.27
CA HIS A 84 2.38 -0.43 0.07
C HIS A 84 1.82 -1.83 0.26
N CYS A 85 2.57 -2.86 -0.14
CA CYS A 85 2.11 -4.25 -0.09
C CYS A 85 2.86 -5.13 0.93
N GLY A 86 3.94 -4.62 1.53
CA GLY A 86 4.81 -5.42 2.39
C GLY A 86 4.13 -6.01 3.62
N GLY A 87 3.10 -5.34 4.15
CA GLY A 87 2.30 -5.83 5.25
C GLY A 87 1.30 -6.94 4.88
N SER A 88 1.21 -7.34 3.59
CA SER A 88 0.38 -8.47 3.15
C SER A 88 0.87 -9.81 3.66
N ILE A 89 2.18 -9.94 3.84
CA ILE A 89 2.88 -11.20 4.11
C ILE A 89 3.74 -11.05 5.35
N GLN A 90 3.79 -12.08 6.16
CA GLN A 90 4.65 -12.18 7.36
C GLN A 90 5.37 -13.53 7.38
N TRP A 91 6.39 -13.66 8.25
CA TRP A 91 6.93 -14.96 8.59
C TRP A 91 5.88 -15.80 9.34
N ASN A 92 5.83 -17.09 9.06
CA ASN A 92 5.10 -18.02 9.90
C ASN A 92 5.77 -18.09 11.31
N LYS A 93 5.08 -18.70 12.28
CA LYS A 93 5.55 -18.79 13.67
C LYS A 93 6.96 -19.35 13.83
N ASP A 94 7.36 -20.27 12.96
CA ASP A 94 8.65 -20.96 13.04
C ASP A 94 9.72 -20.31 12.16
N HIS A 95 9.42 -19.20 11.50
CA HIS A 95 10.30 -18.48 10.57
C HIS A 95 10.87 -19.37 9.43
N THR A 96 10.09 -20.36 8.98
CA THR A 96 10.49 -21.29 7.93
C THR A 96 9.85 -21.00 6.57
N SER A 97 8.74 -20.28 6.57
CA SER A 97 8.00 -19.90 5.35
C SER A 97 7.22 -18.61 5.54
N PHE A 98 6.74 -18.05 4.44
CA PHE A 98 5.85 -16.91 4.46
C PHE A 98 4.39 -17.32 4.53
N GLU A 99 3.57 -16.52 5.20
CA GLU A 99 2.12 -16.68 5.26
C GLU A 99 1.41 -15.33 5.11
N PRO A 100 0.16 -15.29 4.63
CA PRO A 100 -0.61 -14.05 4.55
C PRO A 100 -0.95 -13.53 5.94
N VAL A 101 -0.85 -12.20 6.12
CA VAL A 101 -1.27 -11.52 7.36
C VAL A 101 -2.79 -11.52 7.46
N PHE A 102 -3.49 -11.23 6.37
CA PHE A 102 -4.94 -11.15 6.29
C PHE A 102 -5.49 -12.46 5.72
N LYS A 103 -5.56 -13.49 6.58
CA LYS A 103 -5.84 -14.89 6.18
C LYS A 103 -7.25 -15.10 5.61
N ASN A 104 -8.20 -14.22 5.96
CA ASN A 104 -9.60 -14.29 5.52
C ASN A 104 -9.90 -13.36 4.34
N ALA A 105 -8.91 -12.56 3.91
CA ALA A 105 -9.11 -11.55 2.89
C ALA A 105 -8.85 -12.08 1.48
N THR A 106 -9.58 -11.53 0.51
CA THR A 106 -9.20 -11.58 -0.90
C THR A 106 -8.28 -10.40 -1.22
N TYR A 107 -7.16 -10.67 -1.89
CA TYR A 107 -6.20 -9.65 -2.32
C TYR A 107 -6.51 -9.22 -3.74
N HIS A 108 -6.89 -7.98 -3.93
CA HIS A 108 -7.26 -7.39 -5.22
C HIS A 108 -6.10 -6.58 -5.78
N ILE A 109 -5.64 -6.95 -6.97
CA ILE A 109 -4.50 -6.33 -7.64
C ILE A 109 -4.83 -6.17 -9.13
N HIS A 110 -4.51 -5.01 -9.71
CA HIS A 110 -4.68 -4.79 -11.13
C HIS A 110 -3.76 -5.72 -11.95
N GLU A 111 -4.33 -6.43 -12.92
CA GLU A 111 -3.63 -7.49 -13.67
C GLU A 111 -2.38 -6.96 -14.39
N ALA A 112 -2.48 -5.81 -15.06
CA ALA A 112 -1.32 -5.25 -15.74
C ALA A 112 -0.20 -4.85 -14.77
N HIS A 113 -0.57 -4.35 -13.57
CA HIS A 113 0.40 -4.02 -12.53
C HIS A 113 1.05 -5.29 -11.93
N TRP A 114 0.27 -6.35 -11.73
CA TRP A 114 0.79 -7.65 -11.31
C TRP A 114 1.88 -8.17 -12.26
N HIS A 115 1.64 -8.08 -13.57
CA HIS A 115 2.62 -8.49 -14.57
C HIS A 115 3.91 -7.65 -14.51
N GLU A 116 3.79 -6.33 -14.33
CA GLU A 116 4.96 -5.47 -14.14
C GLU A 116 5.76 -5.86 -12.91
N ALA A 117 5.10 -6.05 -11.77
CA ALA A 117 5.75 -6.37 -10.51
C ALA A 117 6.54 -7.69 -10.55
N LEU A 118 6.06 -8.68 -11.33
CA LEU A 118 6.79 -9.93 -11.56
C LEU A 118 7.95 -9.80 -12.56
N HIS A 119 7.89 -8.81 -13.47
CA HIS A 119 8.88 -8.57 -14.52
C HIS A 119 9.33 -7.10 -14.55
N PRO A 120 9.81 -6.58 -13.40
CA PRO A 120 10.08 -5.16 -13.27
C PRO A 120 11.24 -4.72 -14.17
N ASN A 121 11.15 -3.48 -14.64
CA ASN A 121 12.27 -2.82 -15.30
C ASN A 121 13.42 -2.58 -14.29
N VAL A 122 14.60 -2.22 -14.81
CA VAL A 122 15.82 -2.05 -14.00
C VAL A 122 15.67 -0.96 -12.93
N ARG A 123 14.90 0.10 -13.23
CA ARG A 123 14.69 1.24 -12.33
C ARG A 123 13.86 0.84 -11.10
N GLU A 124 12.80 0.06 -11.31
CA GLU A 124 11.80 -0.24 -10.27
C GLU A 124 12.04 -1.57 -9.56
N LYS A 125 12.96 -2.38 -10.08
CA LYS A 125 13.24 -3.73 -9.55
C LYS A 125 13.50 -3.76 -8.03
N ALA A 126 14.12 -2.71 -7.48
CA ALA A 126 14.42 -2.62 -6.06
C ALA A 126 13.18 -2.37 -5.18
N SER A 127 12.10 -1.87 -5.77
CA SER A 127 10.84 -1.60 -5.07
C SER A 127 9.89 -2.79 -5.05
N PHE A 128 10.06 -3.76 -5.98
CA PHE A 128 9.26 -4.97 -6.07
C PHE A 128 9.98 -6.15 -5.41
N LEU A 129 9.63 -6.43 -4.16
CA LEU A 129 10.23 -7.54 -3.41
C LEU A 129 9.41 -8.82 -3.63
N LYS A 130 10.05 -9.86 -4.17
CA LYS A 130 9.39 -11.13 -4.50
C LYS A 130 8.72 -11.77 -3.29
N GLU A 131 9.33 -11.67 -2.13
CA GLU A 131 8.79 -12.18 -0.86
C GLU A 131 7.54 -11.44 -0.37
N ASN A 132 7.25 -10.26 -0.91
CA ASN A 132 5.98 -9.55 -0.68
C ASN A 132 4.90 -9.98 -1.66
N ILE A 133 5.27 -10.40 -2.88
CA ILE A 133 4.38 -10.53 -4.03
C ILE A 133 4.00 -12.00 -4.27
N VAL A 134 5.00 -12.88 -4.42
CA VAL A 134 4.78 -14.29 -4.79
C VAL A 134 3.89 -15.03 -3.77
N PRO A 135 4.08 -14.87 -2.44
CA PRO A 135 3.24 -15.56 -1.47
C PRO A 135 1.77 -15.11 -1.49
N ILE A 136 1.44 -13.92 -2.00
CA ILE A 136 0.04 -13.51 -2.19
C ILE A 136 -0.66 -14.44 -3.18
N GLN A 137 0.01 -14.83 -4.26
CA GLN A 137 -0.52 -15.78 -5.22
C GLN A 137 -0.59 -17.19 -4.62
N GLU A 138 0.45 -17.60 -3.91
CA GLU A 138 0.56 -18.94 -3.32
C GLU A 138 -0.50 -19.21 -2.24
N CYS A 139 -1.00 -18.17 -1.55
CA CYS A 139 -2.07 -18.32 -0.55
C CYS A 139 -3.44 -18.66 -1.16
N GLY A 140 -3.62 -18.54 -2.48
CA GLY A 140 -4.86 -18.86 -3.18
C GLY A 140 -5.97 -17.81 -3.05
N HIS A 141 -5.70 -16.65 -2.46
CA HIS A 141 -6.67 -15.57 -2.25
C HIS A 141 -6.47 -14.38 -3.21
N LEU A 142 -5.61 -14.53 -4.22
CA LEU A 142 -5.35 -13.49 -5.21
C LEU A 142 -6.53 -13.34 -6.18
N ASN A 143 -7.00 -12.12 -6.34
CA ASN A 143 -7.93 -11.71 -7.38
C ASN A 143 -7.27 -10.68 -8.30
N LEU A 144 -6.91 -11.08 -9.51
CA LEU A 144 -6.45 -10.16 -10.55
C LEU A 144 -7.65 -9.54 -11.26
N PHE A 145 -7.65 -8.22 -11.40
CA PHE A 145 -8.76 -7.50 -12.00
C PHE A 145 -8.31 -6.55 -13.12
N GLY A 146 -9.23 -6.25 -14.02
CA GLY A 146 -9.08 -5.27 -15.08
C GLY A 146 -9.90 -3.99 -14.80
N ASP A 147 -9.91 -3.08 -15.77
CA ASP A 147 -10.43 -1.71 -15.65
C ASP A 147 -11.91 -1.58 -15.24
N THR A 148 -12.71 -2.63 -15.37
CA THR A 148 -14.16 -2.61 -15.05
C THR A 148 -14.52 -3.23 -13.70
N PHE A 149 -13.54 -3.70 -12.93
CA PHE A 149 -13.76 -4.35 -11.65
C PHE A 149 -14.28 -3.38 -10.59
N ARG A 150 -15.08 -3.90 -9.65
CA ARG A 150 -15.51 -3.20 -8.44
C ARG A 150 -15.49 -4.16 -7.26
N VAL A 151 -14.73 -3.83 -6.25
CA VAL A 151 -14.73 -4.56 -4.98
C VAL A 151 -15.97 -4.21 -4.14
N HIS A 152 -16.49 -2.98 -4.31
CA HIS A 152 -17.67 -2.46 -3.60
C HIS A 152 -18.46 -1.52 -4.51
N PRO A 153 -19.81 -1.47 -4.44
CA PRO A 153 -20.64 -0.58 -5.29
C PRO A 153 -20.30 0.91 -5.17
N GLU A 154 -19.88 1.35 -3.99
CA GLU A 154 -19.50 2.74 -3.72
C GLU A 154 -18.02 3.03 -3.96
N MET A 155 -17.27 2.09 -4.53
CA MET A 155 -15.84 2.23 -4.80
C MET A 155 -15.55 2.04 -6.30
N ASP A 156 -15.08 3.10 -6.92
CA ASP A 156 -14.47 3.10 -8.25
C ASP A 156 -12.96 3.29 -8.14
N PHE A 157 -12.24 3.23 -9.24
CA PHE A 157 -10.82 3.58 -9.28
C PHE A 157 -10.44 4.22 -10.62
N MET A 158 -9.36 4.98 -10.60
CA MET A 158 -8.66 5.45 -11.78
C MET A 158 -7.35 4.68 -11.93
N VAL A 159 -7.02 4.27 -13.14
CA VAL A 159 -5.70 3.71 -13.46
C VAL A 159 -4.75 4.85 -13.78
N SER A 160 -3.60 4.89 -13.12
CA SER A 160 -2.55 5.89 -13.29
C SER A 160 -1.28 5.24 -13.82
N MET A 161 -0.69 5.89 -14.83
CA MET A 161 0.61 5.52 -15.39
C MET A 161 1.65 6.55 -14.96
N GLY A 162 2.86 6.10 -14.69
CA GLY A 162 3.97 7.01 -14.39
C GLY A 162 4.82 6.56 -13.22
N HIS A 163 4.29 6.60 -12.01
CA HIS A 163 4.97 6.07 -10.82
C HIS A 163 5.24 4.56 -10.99
N THR A 164 4.20 3.81 -11.34
CA THR A 164 4.27 2.43 -11.84
C THR A 164 3.35 2.29 -13.05
N ASN A 165 3.42 1.16 -13.74
CA ASN A 165 2.42 0.81 -14.73
C ASN A 165 1.14 0.33 -14.02
N SER A 166 0.01 0.98 -14.34
CA SER A 166 -1.31 0.60 -13.83
C SER A 166 -1.45 0.64 -12.29
N MET A 167 -0.84 1.62 -11.64
CA MET A 167 -1.19 1.97 -10.26
C MET A 167 -2.65 2.40 -10.20
N VAL A 168 -3.40 1.91 -9.23
CA VAL A 168 -4.82 2.24 -9.08
C VAL A 168 -5.04 3.26 -7.96
N ILE A 169 -5.88 4.24 -8.25
CA ILE A 169 -6.28 5.32 -7.33
C ILE A 169 -7.74 5.10 -6.95
N PRO A 170 -8.04 4.49 -5.81
CA PRO A 170 -9.41 4.24 -5.38
C PRO A 170 -10.17 5.54 -5.08
N HIS A 171 -11.42 5.60 -5.53
CA HIS A 171 -12.38 6.66 -5.27
C HIS A 171 -13.59 6.08 -4.53
N ILE A 172 -13.80 6.49 -3.30
CA ILE A 172 -14.85 5.97 -2.42
C ILE A 172 -15.93 7.04 -2.25
N ARG A 173 -17.16 6.76 -2.65
CA ARG A 173 -18.30 7.62 -2.34
C ARG A 173 -18.65 7.48 -0.87
N TYR A 174 -18.58 8.60 -0.15
CA TYR A 174 -18.90 8.65 1.26
C TYR A 174 -19.77 9.87 1.55
N LYS A 175 -21.03 9.62 1.96
CA LYS A 175 -22.03 10.69 2.14
C LYS A 175 -22.16 11.51 0.85
N ASN A 176 -21.95 12.82 0.91
CA ASN A 176 -22.05 13.74 -0.23
C ASN A 176 -20.70 14.12 -0.83
N THR A 177 -19.67 13.30 -0.61
CA THR A 177 -18.32 13.54 -1.11
C THR A 177 -17.68 12.27 -1.65
N THR A 178 -16.56 12.43 -2.33
CA THR A 178 -15.69 11.32 -2.75
C THR A 178 -14.35 11.44 -2.05
N VAL A 179 -13.92 10.37 -1.40
CA VAL A 179 -12.57 10.23 -0.84
C VAL A 179 -11.72 9.51 -1.86
N ALA A 180 -10.61 10.13 -2.29
CA ALA A 180 -9.64 9.50 -3.17
C ALA A 180 -8.40 9.11 -2.37
N PHE A 181 -7.99 7.84 -2.47
CA PHE A 181 -6.72 7.38 -1.92
C PHE A 181 -5.65 7.55 -2.99
N MET A 182 -4.82 8.57 -2.82
CA MET A 182 -3.93 9.05 -3.90
C MET A 182 -2.67 8.20 -4.07
N ALA A 183 -2.37 7.30 -3.15
CA ALA A 183 -1.15 6.50 -3.17
C ALA A 183 0.08 7.35 -3.54
N ASP A 184 0.94 6.89 -4.40
CA ASP A 184 2.15 7.58 -4.82
C ASP A 184 2.00 8.48 -6.05
N LEU A 185 0.76 8.67 -6.52
CA LEU A 185 0.47 9.76 -7.46
C LEU A 185 0.63 11.13 -6.78
N ILE A 186 0.14 11.25 -5.52
CA ILE A 186 0.28 12.46 -4.69
C ILE A 186 0.63 12.01 -3.26
N PRO A 187 1.91 11.66 -3.00
CA PRO A 187 2.30 11.06 -1.72
C PRO A 187 2.27 12.04 -0.55
N SER A 188 2.22 13.35 -0.81
CA SER A 188 2.06 14.38 0.22
C SER A 188 1.38 15.64 -0.33
N ALA A 189 0.87 16.49 0.56
CA ALA A 189 0.33 17.80 0.17
C ALA A 189 1.31 18.66 -0.64
N GLY A 190 2.60 18.42 -0.47
CA GLY A 190 3.66 19.08 -1.22
C GLY A 190 3.70 18.70 -2.70
N HIS A 191 3.09 17.58 -3.09
CA HIS A 191 3.05 17.10 -4.46
C HIS A 191 1.76 17.47 -5.21
N ILE A 192 0.83 18.19 -4.57
CA ILE A 192 -0.40 18.67 -5.22
C ILE A 192 -0.10 19.65 -6.37
N PRO A 193 0.80 20.64 -6.22
CA PRO A 193 1.13 21.51 -7.34
C PRO A 193 1.82 20.75 -8.46
N PRO A 194 1.41 20.91 -9.74
CA PRO A 194 1.95 20.14 -10.88
C PRO A 194 3.47 20.22 -11.06
N ASN A 195 4.08 21.28 -10.54
CA ASN A 195 5.54 21.46 -10.62
C ASN A 195 6.33 20.53 -9.67
N TYR A 196 5.66 19.87 -8.75
CA TYR A 196 6.26 19.00 -7.73
C TYR A 196 5.77 17.56 -7.85
N VAL A 197 5.65 17.09 -9.09
CA VAL A 197 5.28 15.71 -9.38
C VAL A 197 6.24 14.72 -8.71
N MET A 198 5.71 13.58 -8.29
CA MET A 198 6.50 12.48 -7.75
C MET A 198 7.57 12.07 -8.75
N GLY A 199 8.83 12.00 -8.30
CA GLY A 199 9.99 11.83 -9.18
C GLY A 199 10.35 10.38 -9.50
N TYR A 200 9.58 9.43 -8.95
CA TYR A 200 9.86 8.00 -9.11
C TYR A 200 8.58 7.27 -9.46
#